data_5b7e82ca9b15cf82f6de526bb28e7048
#
_entry.id   5b7e82ca9b15cf82f6de526bb28e7048
#
_cell.length_a   1.000
_cell.length_b   1.000
_cell.length_c   1.000
_cell.angle_alpha   90.00
_cell.angle_beta   90.00
_cell.angle_gamma   90.00
#
_symmetry.space_group_name_H-M   'P 1'
#
loop_
_entity.id
_entity.type
_entity.pdbx_description
1 polymer ?
#
loop_
_entity_poly.entity_id
_entity_poly.type
_entity_poly.pdbx_seq_one_letter_code
_entity_poly.pdbx_strand_id
1 'polypeptide(L)'
;MNGYLQKDGKKKIAGCVLLAAGFVLLSISRISHEFADWYSEHIYVLLVGSLGRIAGIAPFSVAEMLLYVLVISVIIGAVARRKQWLWGFFLLACLLFFLYAANCGINYNRESFSEMADIPLEEYSAEELEAVCLWLTEEVNGLSVQIKRDENGVARLDGEKRSDKERLGGETEMKVAGSAAEAMQRLGDEYEGLAGDYPRPKGLKVPWILSVQQLSGVYSPFTIEANYNTAMVDYYIPFTMCHELSHLRGFMQEEEAN
;
A
#
# COMPACT_ATOMS: atom_id res chain seq x y z
N MET A 1 21.75 -35.71 -14.21
CA MET A 1 20.61 -36.04 -13.34
C MET A 1 20.83 -35.60 -11.89
N ASN A 2 21.97 -35.86 -11.27
CA ASN A 2 22.27 -35.46 -9.88
C ASN A 2 22.24 -33.95 -9.60
N GLY A 3 22.71 -33.11 -10.50
CA GLY A 3 22.73 -31.64 -10.28
C GLY A 3 21.36 -30.97 -10.23
N TYR A 4 20.35 -31.51 -10.92
CA TYR A 4 18.97 -31.01 -10.88
C TYR A 4 18.25 -31.35 -9.57
N LEU A 5 18.43 -32.60 -9.10
CA LEU A 5 17.86 -33.05 -7.82
C LEU A 5 18.43 -32.25 -6.63
N GLN A 6 19.70 -31.89 -6.70
CA GLN A 6 20.35 -31.06 -5.68
C GLN A 6 19.83 -29.61 -5.68
N LYS A 7 19.59 -29.01 -6.87
CA LYS A 7 19.00 -27.66 -6.98
C LYS A 7 17.56 -27.61 -6.46
N ASP A 8 16.76 -28.61 -6.78
CA ASP A 8 15.37 -28.69 -6.28
C ASP A 8 15.33 -28.92 -4.76
N GLY A 9 16.27 -29.72 -4.21
CA GLY A 9 16.43 -29.88 -2.77
C GLY A 9 16.73 -28.56 -2.05
N LYS A 10 17.63 -27.74 -2.60
CA LYS A 10 17.97 -26.41 -2.03
C LYS A 10 16.77 -25.46 -2.03
N LYS A 11 15.98 -25.43 -3.13
CA LYS A 11 14.76 -24.59 -3.20
C LYS A 11 13.72 -24.99 -2.15
N LYS A 12 13.52 -26.30 -1.94
CA LYS A 12 12.59 -26.80 -0.91
C LYS A 12 13.02 -26.36 0.48
N ILE A 13 14.28 -26.57 0.83
CA ILE A 13 14.81 -26.19 2.15
C ILE A 13 14.69 -24.68 2.35
N ALA A 14 15.11 -23.86 1.37
CA ALA A 14 15.01 -22.41 1.45
C ALA A 14 13.55 -21.96 1.60
N GLY A 15 12.60 -22.54 0.84
CA GLY A 15 11.18 -22.24 0.97
C GLY A 15 10.63 -22.59 2.34
N CYS A 16 10.94 -23.78 2.87
CA CYS A 16 10.52 -24.18 4.21
C CYS A 16 11.08 -23.27 5.30
N VAL A 17 12.34 -22.83 5.17
CA VAL A 17 12.95 -21.89 6.13
C VAL A 17 12.23 -20.52 6.09
N LEU A 18 11.99 -19.97 4.90
CA LEU A 18 11.24 -18.70 4.76
C LEU A 18 9.83 -18.81 5.32
N LEU A 19 9.13 -19.91 5.02
CA LEU A 19 7.80 -20.17 5.51
C LEU A 19 7.78 -20.24 7.05
N ALA A 20 8.68 -21.01 7.63
CA ALA A 20 8.82 -21.13 9.08
C ALA A 20 9.17 -19.78 9.73
N ALA A 21 10.10 -19.03 9.16
CA ALA A 21 10.48 -17.70 9.64
C ALA A 21 9.27 -16.72 9.62
N GLY A 22 8.49 -16.70 8.53
CA GLY A 22 7.29 -15.88 8.44
C GLY A 22 6.25 -16.25 9.50
N PHE A 23 5.99 -17.54 9.72
CA PHE A 23 5.08 -17.97 10.79
C PHE A 23 5.60 -17.61 12.19
N VAL A 24 6.89 -17.75 12.45
CA VAL A 24 7.49 -17.37 13.73
C VAL A 24 7.32 -15.87 13.98
N LEU A 25 7.62 -15.03 12.99
CA LEU A 25 7.47 -13.59 13.10
C LEU A 25 6.01 -13.19 13.41
N LEU A 26 5.03 -13.72 12.67
CA LEU A 26 3.62 -13.46 12.90
C LEU A 26 3.14 -13.98 14.26
N SER A 27 3.67 -15.12 14.71
CA SER A 27 3.30 -15.67 16.02
C SER A 27 3.84 -14.83 17.15
N ILE A 28 5.08 -14.36 17.06
CA ILE A 28 5.71 -13.49 18.08
C ILE A 28 4.98 -12.16 18.14
N SER A 29 4.68 -11.52 16.99
CA SER A 29 3.98 -10.23 16.97
C SER A 29 2.57 -10.30 17.55
N ARG A 30 1.86 -11.44 17.40
CA ARG A 30 0.54 -11.66 18.01
C ARG A 30 0.59 -11.85 19.54
N ILE A 31 1.71 -12.35 20.05
CA ILE A 31 1.87 -12.62 21.49
C ILE A 31 2.42 -11.39 22.20
N SER A 32 3.24 -10.59 21.53
CA SER A 32 3.91 -9.42 22.08
C SER A 32 3.72 -8.21 21.17
N HIS A 33 2.86 -7.27 21.58
CA HIS A 33 2.71 -5.96 20.95
C HIS A 33 4.04 -5.18 21.03
N GLU A 34 4.74 -5.24 22.17
CA GLU A 34 6.06 -4.62 22.35
C GLU A 34 7.08 -5.05 21.27
N PHE A 35 7.03 -6.33 20.84
CA PHE A 35 7.86 -6.78 19.73
C PHE A 35 7.42 -6.16 18.40
N ALA A 36 6.11 -6.04 18.16
CA ALA A 36 5.59 -5.45 16.93
C ALA A 36 5.97 -3.97 16.84
N ASP A 37 5.88 -3.22 17.94
CA ASP A 37 6.27 -1.81 18.03
C ASP A 37 7.77 -1.65 17.80
N TRP A 38 8.58 -2.38 18.55
CA TRP A 38 10.03 -2.37 18.36
C TRP A 38 10.44 -2.70 16.93
N TYR A 39 9.81 -3.71 16.30
CA TYR A 39 10.06 -4.10 14.93
C TYR A 39 9.70 -2.97 13.95
N SER A 40 8.54 -2.36 14.15
CA SER A 40 8.03 -1.27 13.31
C SER A 40 8.93 -0.05 13.36
N GLU A 41 9.45 0.29 14.53
CA GLU A 41 10.29 1.47 14.75
C GLU A 41 11.75 1.27 14.31
N HIS A 42 12.29 0.06 14.47
CA HIS A 42 13.73 -0.17 14.28
C HIS A 42 14.06 -0.95 13.00
N ILE A 43 13.25 -1.93 12.62
CA ILE A 43 13.54 -2.80 11.48
C ILE A 43 12.74 -2.36 10.25
N TYR A 44 11.43 -2.20 10.41
CA TYR A 44 10.56 -1.86 9.28
C TYR A 44 10.89 -0.48 8.69
N VAL A 45 11.23 0.50 9.50
CA VAL A 45 11.71 1.82 9.05
C VAL A 45 12.92 1.71 8.13
N LEU A 46 13.87 0.82 8.45
CA LEU A 46 15.05 0.59 7.59
C LEU A 46 14.65 -0.05 6.26
N LEU A 47 13.64 -0.93 6.26
CA LEU A 47 13.12 -1.54 5.05
C LEU A 47 12.41 -0.49 4.17
N VAL A 48 11.62 0.40 4.75
CA VAL A 48 11.02 1.54 4.04
C VAL A 48 12.10 2.44 3.46
N GLY A 49 13.08 2.86 4.28
CA GLY A 49 14.19 3.73 3.86
C GLY A 49 15.16 3.09 2.86
N SER A 50 15.15 1.77 2.69
CA SER A 50 15.99 1.05 1.73
C SER A 50 15.18 0.52 0.54
N LEU A 51 14.38 -0.53 0.73
CA LEU A 51 13.60 -1.15 -0.35
C LEU A 51 12.54 -0.21 -0.92
N GLY A 52 11.80 0.51 -0.07
CA GLY A 52 10.81 1.49 -0.49
C GLY A 52 11.46 2.63 -1.30
N ARG A 53 12.63 3.11 -0.86
CA ARG A 53 13.39 4.13 -1.60
C ARG A 53 13.89 3.62 -2.95
N ILE A 54 14.41 2.38 -3.03
CA ILE A 54 14.84 1.76 -4.30
C ILE A 54 13.67 1.62 -5.24
N ALA A 55 12.54 1.07 -4.77
CA ALA A 55 11.32 0.98 -5.56
C ALA A 55 10.83 2.38 -5.98
N GLY A 56 10.96 3.38 -5.09
CA GLY A 56 10.60 4.77 -5.31
C GLY A 56 11.33 5.47 -6.46
N ILE A 57 12.51 4.97 -6.90
CA ILE A 57 13.26 5.51 -8.05
C ILE A 57 12.49 5.31 -9.37
N ALA A 58 11.74 4.20 -9.50
CA ALA A 58 10.99 3.92 -10.70
C ALA A 58 9.78 4.88 -10.84
N PRO A 59 9.54 5.48 -12.04
CA PRO A 59 8.40 6.38 -12.26
C PRO A 59 7.08 5.63 -12.47
N PHE A 60 7.03 4.35 -12.18
CA PHE A 60 5.87 3.46 -12.32
C PHE A 60 5.85 2.47 -11.14
N SER A 61 4.71 1.83 -10.91
CA SER A 61 4.57 0.79 -9.88
C SER A 61 5.41 -0.44 -10.22
N VAL A 62 6.44 -0.70 -9.39
CA VAL A 62 7.26 -1.92 -9.48
C VAL A 62 6.43 -3.13 -9.11
N ALA A 63 5.52 -2.99 -8.12
CA ALA A 63 4.57 -4.03 -7.73
C ALA A 63 3.70 -4.50 -8.92
N GLU A 64 3.15 -3.55 -9.68
CA GLU A 64 2.35 -3.84 -10.87
C GLU A 64 3.17 -4.58 -11.95
N MET A 65 4.41 -4.13 -12.19
CA MET A 65 5.30 -4.79 -13.16
C MET A 65 5.67 -6.22 -12.71
N LEU A 66 5.96 -6.41 -11.43
CA LEU A 66 6.25 -7.74 -10.88
C LEU A 66 5.02 -8.66 -10.96
N LEU A 67 3.82 -8.13 -10.78
CA LEU A 67 2.58 -8.90 -10.98
C LEU A 67 2.44 -9.40 -12.42
N TYR A 68 2.74 -8.57 -13.42
CA TYR A 68 2.71 -9.01 -14.82
C TYR A 68 3.75 -10.08 -15.10
N VAL A 69 4.97 -9.90 -14.61
CA VAL A 69 6.04 -10.91 -14.74
C VAL A 69 5.63 -12.22 -14.05
N LEU A 70 5.00 -12.15 -12.89
CA LEU A 70 4.48 -13.33 -12.19
C LEU A 70 3.42 -14.06 -13.02
N VAL A 71 2.39 -13.34 -13.52
CA VAL A 71 1.32 -13.94 -14.34
C VAL A 71 1.89 -14.60 -15.60
N ILE A 72 2.77 -13.90 -16.32
CA ILE A 72 3.44 -14.45 -17.53
C ILE A 72 4.26 -15.70 -17.15
N SER A 73 5.01 -15.66 -16.04
CA SER A 73 5.81 -16.79 -15.58
C SER A 73 4.94 -18.01 -15.24
N VAL A 74 3.78 -17.78 -14.60
CA VAL A 74 2.83 -18.87 -14.29
C VAL A 74 2.29 -19.50 -15.58
N ILE A 75 1.90 -18.68 -16.56
CA ILE A 75 1.41 -19.18 -17.86
C ILE A 75 2.50 -20.00 -18.57
N ILE A 76 3.74 -19.47 -18.66
CA ILE A 76 4.86 -20.19 -19.28
C ILE A 76 5.13 -21.49 -18.53
N GLY A 77 5.14 -21.47 -17.19
CA GLY A 77 5.36 -22.66 -16.36
C GLY A 77 4.29 -23.73 -16.56
N ALA A 78 3.03 -23.34 -16.67
CA ALA A 78 1.91 -24.23 -16.93
C ALA A 78 2.01 -24.88 -18.30
N VAL A 79 2.35 -24.10 -19.36
CA VAL A 79 2.53 -24.60 -20.73
C VAL A 79 3.73 -25.52 -20.84
N ALA A 80 4.85 -25.16 -20.21
CA ALA A 80 6.08 -25.93 -20.24
C ALA A 80 6.01 -27.28 -19.51
N ARG A 81 5.03 -27.45 -18.61
CA ARG A 81 4.80 -28.69 -17.82
C ARG A 81 6.04 -29.26 -17.15
N ARG A 82 7.04 -28.46 -16.81
CA ARG A 82 8.30 -28.92 -16.21
C ARG A 82 8.22 -28.90 -14.68
N LYS A 83 8.41 -30.03 -14.02
CA LYS A 83 8.38 -30.19 -12.56
C LYS A 83 9.31 -29.22 -11.80
N GLN A 84 10.40 -28.79 -12.41
CA GLN A 84 11.35 -27.83 -11.82
C GLN A 84 10.71 -26.45 -11.58
N TRP A 85 9.67 -26.06 -12.35
CA TRP A 85 8.92 -24.80 -12.14
C TRP A 85 8.11 -24.84 -10.85
N LEU A 86 7.57 -26.00 -10.47
CA LEU A 86 6.80 -26.17 -9.24
C LEU A 86 7.62 -25.76 -8.01
N TRP A 87 8.90 -26.18 -7.94
CA TRP A 87 9.76 -25.80 -6.83
C TRP A 87 10.22 -24.35 -6.88
N GLY A 88 10.27 -23.75 -8.07
CA GLY A 88 10.46 -22.31 -8.24
C GLY A 88 9.28 -21.52 -7.70
N PHE A 89 8.05 -21.87 -8.08
CA PHE A 89 6.83 -21.23 -7.60
C PHE A 89 6.61 -21.48 -6.11
N PHE A 90 6.92 -22.67 -5.58
CA PHE A 90 6.89 -22.93 -4.15
C PHE A 90 7.82 -21.97 -3.39
N LEU A 91 9.07 -21.86 -3.82
CA LEU A 91 10.02 -20.93 -3.19
C LEU A 91 9.55 -19.49 -3.28
N LEU A 92 9.02 -19.07 -4.44
CA LEU A 92 8.47 -17.73 -4.63
C LEU A 92 7.26 -17.48 -3.71
N ALA A 93 6.34 -18.43 -3.60
CA ALA A 93 5.19 -18.30 -2.68
C ALA A 93 5.64 -18.17 -1.22
N CYS A 94 6.63 -18.95 -0.80
CA CYS A 94 7.22 -18.85 0.54
C CYS A 94 7.92 -17.50 0.77
N LEU A 95 8.62 -16.97 -0.25
CA LEU A 95 9.24 -15.66 -0.20
C LEU A 95 8.19 -14.55 -0.09
N LEU A 96 7.13 -14.60 -0.90
CA LEU A 96 6.04 -13.62 -0.84
C LEU A 96 5.35 -13.66 0.53
N PHE A 97 5.09 -14.86 1.07
CA PHE A 97 4.55 -14.99 2.42
C PHE A 97 5.46 -14.38 3.48
N PHE A 98 6.77 -14.63 3.40
CA PHE A 98 7.76 -14.05 4.31
C PHE A 98 7.79 -12.52 4.21
N LEU A 99 7.79 -11.97 2.98
CA LEU A 99 7.76 -10.53 2.76
C LEU A 99 6.45 -9.91 3.27
N TYR A 100 5.31 -10.58 3.06
CA TYR A 100 4.05 -10.15 3.65
C TYR A 100 4.13 -10.12 5.18
N ALA A 101 4.63 -11.19 5.80
CA ALA A 101 4.78 -11.27 7.25
C ALA A 101 5.66 -10.13 7.79
N ALA A 102 6.82 -9.91 7.16
CA ALA A 102 7.79 -8.91 7.60
C ALA A 102 7.35 -7.47 7.33
N ASN A 103 6.73 -7.18 6.19
CA ASN A 103 6.44 -5.81 5.77
C ASN A 103 4.99 -5.36 6.00
N CYS A 104 4.11 -6.28 6.45
CA CYS A 104 2.71 -5.98 6.66
C CYS A 104 2.16 -6.70 7.90
N GLY A 105 2.31 -8.02 7.95
CA GLY A 105 1.65 -8.86 8.96
C GLY A 105 2.03 -8.55 10.40
N ILE A 106 3.30 -8.21 10.69
CA ILE A 106 3.75 -7.79 12.02
C ILE A 106 3.06 -6.48 12.41
N ASN A 107 2.96 -5.53 11.49
CA ASN A 107 2.45 -4.19 11.71
C ASN A 107 0.94 -4.17 12.07
N TYR A 108 0.18 -5.23 11.77
CA TYR A 108 -1.20 -5.38 12.27
C TYR A 108 -1.31 -5.56 13.79
N ASN A 109 -0.21 -5.86 14.45
CA ASN A 109 -0.19 -6.12 15.89
C ASN A 109 0.56 -5.03 16.67
N ARG A 110 0.92 -3.91 16.03
CA ARG A 110 1.52 -2.75 16.70
C ARG A 110 0.46 -1.94 17.43
N GLU A 111 0.92 -1.06 18.32
CA GLU A 111 0.09 -0.04 18.96
C GLU A 111 -0.62 0.81 17.92
N SER A 112 -1.89 1.15 18.17
CA SER A 112 -2.69 1.97 17.30
C SER A 112 -2.18 3.41 17.21
N PHE A 113 -2.49 4.12 16.13
CA PHE A 113 -2.12 5.54 16.01
C PHE A 113 -2.77 6.39 17.10
N SER A 114 -4.03 6.10 17.43
CA SER A 114 -4.76 6.81 18.48
C SER A 114 -4.12 6.65 19.87
N GLU A 115 -3.63 5.43 20.17
CA GLU A 115 -2.89 5.17 21.42
C GLU A 115 -1.55 5.91 21.43
N MET A 116 -0.77 5.82 20.35
CA MET A 116 0.53 6.50 20.23
C MET A 116 0.43 8.03 20.27
N ALA A 117 -0.64 8.59 19.73
CA ALA A 117 -0.88 10.02 19.67
C ALA A 117 -1.68 10.57 20.87
N ASP A 118 -1.99 9.70 21.86
CA ASP A 118 -2.83 10.03 23.03
C ASP A 118 -4.17 10.68 22.64
N ILE A 119 -4.79 10.16 21.55
CA ILE A 119 -6.10 10.60 21.05
C ILE A 119 -7.18 9.76 21.74
N PRO A 120 -8.02 10.35 22.60
CA PRO A 120 -9.08 9.61 23.26
C PRO A 120 -10.12 9.13 22.24
N LEU A 121 -10.40 7.83 22.23
CA LEU A 121 -11.50 7.26 21.47
C LEU A 121 -12.73 7.21 22.36
N GLU A 122 -13.80 7.87 21.96
CA GLU A 122 -15.09 7.87 22.67
C GLU A 122 -16.08 6.95 21.94
N GLU A 123 -16.92 6.26 22.70
CA GLU A 123 -18.07 5.55 22.14
C GLU A 123 -19.07 6.55 21.60
N TYR A 124 -19.61 6.28 20.43
CA TYR A 124 -20.62 7.14 19.78
C TYR A 124 -21.93 6.38 19.52
N SER A 125 -23.02 7.11 19.52
CA SER A 125 -24.36 6.60 19.21
C SER A 125 -24.64 6.66 17.70
N ALA A 126 -25.67 5.93 17.26
CA ALA A 126 -26.13 6.01 15.86
C ALA A 126 -26.62 7.43 15.52
N GLU A 127 -27.23 8.13 16.48
CA GLU A 127 -27.73 9.50 16.32
C GLU A 127 -26.58 10.50 16.12
N GLU A 128 -25.47 10.34 16.85
CA GLU A 128 -24.28 11.18 16.68
C GLU A 128 -23.62 10.93 15.32
N LEU A 129 -23.52 9.67 14.88
CA LEU A 129 -23.04 9.33 13.54
C LEU A 129 -23.92 9.96 12.45
N GLU A 130 -25.25 9.89 12.58
CA GLU A 130 -26.18 10.53 11.65
C GLU A 130 -25.96 12.05 11.60
N ALA A 131 -25.80 12.69 12.77
CA ALA A 131 -25.55 14.13 12.85
C ALA A 131 -24.26 14.53 12.13
N VAL A 132 -23.17 13.77 12.31
CA VAL A 132 -21.91 13.99 11.60
C VAL A 132 -22.07 13.79 10.09
N CYS A 133 -22.78 12.75 9.65
CA CYS A 133 -23.05 12.50 8.23
C CYS A 133 -23.86 13.64 7.59
N LEU A 134 -24.86 14.18 8.29
CA LEU A 134 -25.64 15.32 7.82
C LEU A 134 -24.78 16.59 7.71
N TRP A 135 -24.00 16.88 8.74
CA TRP A 135 -23.07 18.01 8.73
C TRP A 135 -22.06 17.89 7.59
N LEU A 136 -21.40 16.74 7.41
CA LEU A 136 -20.47 16.52 6.31
C LEU A 136 -21.15 16.69 4.94
N THR A 137 -22.41 16.26 4.81
CA THR A 137 -23.17 16.43 3.57
C THR A 137 -23.39 17.91 3.26
N GLU A 138 -23.73 18.73 4.25
CA GLU A 138 -23.88 20.18 4.08
C GLU A 138 -22.57 20.86 3.70
N GLU A 139 -21.45 20.51 4.37
CA GLU A 139 -20.12 21.04 4.07
C GLU A 139 -19.68 20.67 2.65
N VAL A 140 -19.81 19.39 2.25
CA VAL A 140 -19.46 18.94 0.89
C VAL A 140 -20.30 19.66 -0.16
N ASN A 141 -21.61 19.84 0.06
CA ASN A 141 -22.47 20.56 -0.86
C ASN A 141 -22.07 22.05 -0.94
N GLY A 142 -21.74 22.69 0.18
CA GLY A 142 -21.25 24.06 0.22
C GLY A 142 -19.91 24.26 -0.51
N LEU A 143 -18.98 23.31 -0.39
CA LEU A 143 -17.71 23.33 -1.10
C LEU A 143 -17.88 23.00 -2.58
N SER A 144 -18.79 22.09 -2.91
CA SER A 144 -19.01 21.61 -4.28
C SER A 144 -19.35 22.73 -5.27
N VAL A 145 -20.06 23.77 -4.84
CA VAL A 145 -20.39 24.92 -5.69
C VAL A 145 -19.21 25.86 -5.95
N GLN A 146 -18.14 25.74 -5.16
CA GLN A 146 -16.94 26.57 -5.28
C GLN A 146 -15.87 25.92 -6.18
N ILE A 147 -15.99 24.61 -6.45
CA ILE A 147 -15.02 23.86 -7.24
C ILE A 147 -15.26 24.09 -8.73
N LYS A 148 -14.17 24.40 -9.45
CA LYS A 148 -14.20 24.48 -10.91
C LYS A 148 -14.45 23.11 -11.51
N ARG A 149 -15.35 23.06 -12.49
CA ARG A 149 -15.72 21.83 -13.19
C ARG A 149 -15.43 21.99 -14.68
N ASP A 150 -15.10 20.88 -15.33
CA ASP A 150 -15.02 20.83 -16.79
C ASP A 150 -16.41 20.93 -17.45
N GLU A 151 -16.46 20.89 -18.79
CA GLU A 151 -17.70 20.99 -19.56
C GLU A 151 -18.67 19.80 -19.35
N ASN A 152 -18.19 18.69 -18.79
CA ASN A 152 -19.00 17.54 -18.40
C ASN A 152 -19.45 17.60 -16.94
N GLY A 153 -19.12 18.68 -16.21
CA GLY A 153 -19.45 18.86 -14.82
C GLY A 153 -18.53 18.11 -13.85
N VAL A 154 -17.40 17.60 -14.32
CA VAL A 154 -16.44 16.85 -13.47
C VAL A 154 -15.42 17.81 -12.86
N ALA A 155 -15.21 17.69 -11.55
CA ALA A 155 -14.17 18.42 -10.84
C ALA A 155 -12.79 17.84 -11.18
N ARG A 156 -11.84 18.71 -11.58
CA ARG A 156 -10.47 18.34 -11.93
C ARG A 156 -9.48 19.06 -11.02
N LEU A 157 -8.44 18.37 -10.57
CA LEU A 157 -7.41 18.94 -9.68
C LEU A 157 -6.58 20.02 -10.35
N ASP A 158 -6.30 19.89 -11.65
CA ASP A 158 -5.49 20.83 -12.43
C ASP A 158 -6.31 21.91 -13.14
N GLY A 159 -7.64 21.80 -13.09
CA GLY A 159 -8.55 22.67 -13.82
C GLY A 159 -8.48 22.52 -15.35
N GLU A 160 -7.77 21.53 -15.86
CA GLU A 160 -7.63 21.25 -17.28
C GLU A 160 -8.86 20.53 -17.84
N LYS A 161 -9.16 20.82 -19.10
CA LYS A 161 -10.17 20.09 -19.87
C LYS A 161 -9.57 18.78 -20.35
N ARG A 162 -9.91 17.70 -19.67
CA ARG A 162 -9.56 16.33 -20.08
C ARG A 162 -10.80 15.55 -20.49
N SER A 163 -10.67 14.65 -21.42
CA SER A 163 -11.74 13.70 -21.72
C SER A 163 -11.91 12.73 -20.54
N ASP A 164 -13.10 12.14 -20.37
CA ASP A 164 -13.39 11.17 -19.27
C ASP A 164 -12.46 9.95 -19.28
N LYS A 165 -11.71 9.75 -20.36
CA LYS A 165 -10.72 8.68 -20.52
C LYS A 165 -9.29 9.12 -20.19
N GLU A 166 -9.04 10.41 -20.09
CA GLU A 166 -7.72 10.96 -19.77
C GLU A 166 -7.56 11.03 -18.25
N ARG A 167 -6.54 10.36 -17.76
CA ARG A 167 -6.19 10.29 -16.34
C ARG A 167 -5.36 11.49 -15.93
N LEU A 168 -5.33 11.75 -14.64
CA LEU A 168 -4.31 12.61 -14.07
C LEU A 168 -2.95 12.04 -14.48
N GLY A 169 -2.09 12.84 -15.08
CA GLY A 169 -0.82 12.34 -15.59
C GLY A 169 0.27 13.40 -15.68
N GLY A 170 1.46 12.95 -16.00
CA GLY A 170 2.60 13.81 -16.26
C GLY A 170 3.03 14.63 -15.05
N GLU A 171 3.23 15.94 -15.26
CA GLU A 171 3.74 16.85 -14.26
C GLU A 171 2.78 17.04 -13.07
N THR A 172 1.48 17.11 -13.34
CA THR A 172 0.46 17.28 -12.30
C THR A 172 0.40 16.05 -11.39
N GLU A 173 0.45 14.85 -11.94
CA GLU A 173 0.51 13.60 -11.15
C GLU A 173 1.72 13.60 -10.22
N MET A 174 2.90 13.92 -10.74
CA MET A 174 4.14 13.98 -9.93
C MET A 174 4.07 15.05 -8.85
N LYS A 175 3.48 16.20 -9.12
CA LYS A 175 3.29 17.27 -8.14
C LYS A 175 2.37 16.86 -7.03
N VAL A 176 1.21 16.27 -7.34
CA VAL A 176 0.23 15.80 -6.33
C VAL A 176 0.85 14.70 -5.46
N ALA A 177 1.54 13.73 -6.06
CA ALA A 177 2.22 12.67 -5.32
C ALA A 177 3.37 13.20 -4.45
N GLY A 178 4.08 14.22 -4.92
CA GLY A 178 5.09 14.93 -4.12
C GLY A 178 4.47 15.65 -2.92
N SER A 179 3.37 16.37 -3.15
CA SER A 179 2.65 17.08 -2.07
C SER A 179 2.07 16.13 -1.02
N ALA A 180 1.59 14.94 -1.41
CA ALA A 180 1.12 13.93 -0.47
C ALA A 180 2.28 13.42 0.41
N ALA A 181 3.43 13.07 -0.19
CA ALA A 181 4.60 12.65 0.56
C ALA A 181 5.12 13.74 1.52
N GLU A 182 5.16 15.00 1.08
CA GLU A 182 5.54 16.16 1.91
C GLU A 182 4.53 16.41 3.05
N ALA A 183 3.24 16.20 2.81
CA ALA A 183 2.22 16.32 3.84
C ALA A 183 2.40 15.26 4.94
N MET A 184 2.65 14.01 4.56
CA MET A 184 2.95 12.95 5.51
C MET A 184 4.26 13.18 6.27
N GLN A 185 5.29 13.74 5.62
CA GLN A 185 6.52 14.12 6.32
C GLN A 185 6.28 15.20 7.37
N ARG A 186 5.51 16.26 7.03
CA ARG A 186 5.15 17.30 8.01
C ARG A 186 4.32 16.77 9.17
N LEU A 187 3.42 15.80 8.90
CA LEU A 187 2.67 15.14 9.95
C LEU A 187 3.59 14.30 10.85
N GLY A 188 4.65 13.72 10.28
CA GLY A 188 5.70 13.03 11.01
C GLY A 188 6.58 13.94 11.89
N ASP A 189 6.64 15.24 11.60
CA ASP A 189 7.30 16.23 12.48
C ASP A 189 6.45 16.50 13.75
N GLU A 190 5.14 16.27 13.69
CA GLU A 190 4.19 16.46 14.78
C GLU A 190 3.97 15.15 15.58
N TYR A 191 3.89 14.02 14.87
CA TYR A 191 3.64 12.70 15.45
C TYR A 191 4.81 11.75 15.17
N GLU A 192 5.58 11.41 16.20
CA GLU A 192 6.80 10.59 16.07
C GLU A 192 6.55 9.25 15.36
N GLY A 193 5.41 8.61 15.59
CA GLY A 193 5.01 7.36 14.95
C GLY A 193 4.88 7.44 13.42
N LEU A 194 4.70 8.66 12.88
CA LEU A 194 4.64 8.94 11.45
C LEU A 194 5.96 9.44 10.89
N ALA A 195 6.97 9.71 11.72
CA ALA A 195 8.25 10.22 11.26
C ALA A 195 8.99 9.20 10.37
N GLY A 196 9.53 9.63 9.22
CA GLY A 196 10.33 8.79 8.34
C GLY A 196 10.26 9.11 6.86
N ASP A 197 10.77 8.18 6.06
CA ASP A 197 10.81 8.31 4.60
C ASP A 197 9.44 7.98 3.98
N TYR A 198 9.02 8.82 3.04
CA TYR A 198 7.80 8.66 2.25
C TYR A 198 8.12 8.69 0.76
N PRO A 199 8.33 7.51 0.12
CA PRO A 199 8.41 7.43 -1.33
C PRO A 199 7.11 7.94 -1.97
N ARG A 200 7.21 8.57 -3.15
CA ARG A 200 6.04 9.09 -3.84
C ARG A 200 5.06 7.98 -4.19
N PRO A 201 3.77 8.12 -3.91
CA PRO A 201 2.73 7.21 -4.37
C PRO A 201 2.70 7.11 -5.90
N LYS A 202 2.29 5.96 -6.43
CA LYS A 202 2.34 5.66 -7.86
C LYS A 202 0.99 5.26 -8.41
N GLY A 203 0.64 5.84 -9.54
CA GLY A 203 -0.56 5.48 -10.28
C GLY A 203 -0.41 4.15 -11.01
N LEU A 204 -1.40 3.25 -10.84
CA LEU A 204 -1.43 2.00 -11.60
C LEU A 204 -1.73 2.24 -13.08
N LYS A 205 -1.02 1.54 -13.96
CA LYS A 205 -1.22 1.61 -15.41
C LYS A 205 -2.49 0.89 -15.86
N VAL A 206 -2.84 -0.19 -15.18
CA VAL A 206 -4.05 -0.99 -15.45
C VAL A 206 -4.98 -0.97 -14.22
N PRO A 207 -5.65 0.17 -13.97
CA PRO A 207 -6.42 0.40 -12.76
C PRO A 207 -7.73 -0.41 -12.68
N TRP A 208 -8.20 -0.99 -13.79
CA TRP A 208 -9.46 -1.72 -13.82
C TRP A 208 -9.52 -2.85 -12.78
N ILE A 209 -8.38 -3.46 -12.44
CA ILE A 209 -8.30 -4.53 -11.42
C ILE A 209 -8.77 -3.99 -10.07
N LEU A 210 -8.31 -2.79 -9.67
CA LEU A 210 -8.76 -2.15 -8.44
C LEU A 210 -10.21 -1.65 -8.57
N SER A 211 -10.55 -1.06 -9.73
CA SER A 211 -11.91 -0.54 -9.97
C SER A 211 -12.99 -1.61 -9.88
N VAL A 212 -12.75 -2.82 -10.39
CA VAL A 212 -13.69 -3.97 -10.27
C VAL A 212 -13.85 -4.40 -8.81
N GLN A 213 -12.83 -4.27 -8.00
CA GLN A 213 -12.84 -4.55 -6.56
C GLN A 213 -13.31 -3.36 -5.72
N GLN A 214 -13.62 -2.22 -6.34
CA GLN A 214 -13.99 -0.97 -5.67
C GLN A 214 -12.89 -0.44 -4.73
N LEU A 215 -11.62 -0.70 -5.06
CA LEU A 215 -10.47 -0.23 -4.30
C LEU A 215 -9.94 1.07 -4.90
N SER A 216 -9.67 2.03 -4.02
CA SER A 216 -9.08 3.32 -4.37
C SER A 216 -7.56 3.25 -4.50
N GLY A 217 -6.90 2.43 -3.68
CA GLY A 217 -5.46 2.22 -3.71
C GLY A 217 -5.07 0.85 -3.18
N VAL A 218 -3.77 0.63 -3.05
CA VAL A 218 -3.20 -0.57 -2.45
C VAL A 218 -1.74 -0.33 -2.03
N TYR A 219 -1.45 -0.57 -0.77
CA TYR A 219 -0.08 -0.74 -0.30
C TYR A 219 0.47 -2.10 -0.72
N SER A 220 1.66 -2.13 -1.33
CA SER A 220 2.36 -3.37 -1.70
C SER A 220 3.44 -3.70 -0.68
N PRO A 221 3.28 -4.73 0.16
CA PRO A 221 4.31 -5.17 1.11
C PRO A 221 5.51 -5.84 0.42
N PHE A 222 5.40 -6.20 -0.85
CA PHE A 222 6.46 -6.87 -1.61
C PHE A 222 7.52 -5.89 -2.14
N THR A 223 7.13 -4.65 -2.35
CA THR A 223 7.99 -3.60 -2.89
C THR A 223 8.02 -2.36 -2.01
N ILE A 224 7.21 -2.34 -0.94
CA ILE A 224 7.02 -1.20 -0.03
C ILE A 224 6.63 0.04 -0.83
N GLU A 225 5.55 -0.07 -1.60
CA GLU A 225 5.02 0.99 -2.46
C GLU A 225 3.56 1.31 -2.12
N ALA A 226 3.26 2.59 -2.02
CA ALA A 226 1.91 3.13 -2.03
C ALA A 226 1.45 3.29 -3.48
N ASN A 227 0.35 2.63 -3.85
CA ASN A 227 -0.19 2.68 -5.21
C ASN A 227 -1.64 3.13 -5.18
N TYR A 228 -2.07 3.89 -6.17
CA TYR A 228 -3.45 4.36 -6.26
C TYR A 228 -4.09 4.03 -7.61
N ASN A 229 -5.40 3.94 -7.61
CA ASN A 229 -6.23 3.69 -8.78
C ASN A 229 -6.33 4.96 -9.62
N THR A 230 -5.70 4.98 -10.79
CA THR A 230 -5.73 6.14 -11.70
C THR A 230 -7.06 6.35 -12.42
N ALA A 231 -8.04 5.47 -12.26
CA ALA A 231 -9.37 5.61 -12.84
C ALA A 231 -10.40 6.22 -11.88
N MET A 232 -9.99 6.56 -10.67
CA MET A 232 -10.85 7.24 -9.71
C MET A 232 -11.00 8.73 -10.04
N VAL A 233 -11.97 9.40 -9.40
CA VAL A 233 -12.15 10.85 -9.53
C VAL A 233 -10.98 11.60 -8.92
N ASP A 234 -10.55 12.66 -9.59
CA ASP A 234 -9.32 13.39 -9.26
C ASP A 234 -9.23 13.84 -7.80
N TYR A 235 -10.31 14.33 -7.22
CA TYR A 235 -10.29 14.88 -5.85
C TYR A 235 -10.12 13.83 -4.76
N TYR A 236 -10.35 12.55 -5.05
CA TYR A 236 -10.03 11.46 -4.13
C TYR A 236 -8.55 11.06 -4.15
N ILE A 237 -7.83 11.38 -5.23
CA ILE A 237 -6.44 10.94 -5.42
C ILE A 237 -5.53 11.39 -4.28
N PRO A 238 -5.51 12.67 -3.85
CA PRO A 238 -4.63 13.12 -2.76
C PRO A 238 -4.92 12.40 -1.44
N PHE A 239 -6.19 12.21 -1.09
CA PHE A 239 -6.58 11.46 0.10
C PHE A 239 -6.10 10.00 0.02
N THR A 240 -6.39 9.31 -1.08
CA THR A 240 -5.93 7.93 -1.28
C THR A 240 -4.41 7.80 -1.21
N MET A 241 -3.68 8.77 -1.77
CA MET A 241 -2.21 8.78 -1.68
C MET A 241 -1.72 8.83 -0.22
N CYS A 242 -2.31 9.70 0.61
CA CYS A 242 -1.97 9.78 2.03
C CYS A 242 -2.37 8.50 2.79
N HIS A 243 -3.55 7.97 2.51
CA HIS A 243 -4.03 6.69 3.06
C HIS A 243 -3.06 5.53 2.79
N GLU A 244 -2.64 5.35 1.54
CA GLU A 244 -1.67 4.31 1.18
C GLU A 244 -0.26 4.57 1.79
N LEU A 245 0.10 5.83 2.01
CA LEU A 245 1.31 6.19 2.73
C LEU A 245 1.20 5.91 4.23
N SER A 246 0.01 5.97 4.83
CA SER A 246 -0.22 5.52 6.20
C SER A 246 0.03 4.02 6.35
N HIS A 247 -0.48 3.21 5.41
CA HIS A 247 -0.14 1.78 5.34
C HIS A 247 1.36 1.55 5.13
N LEU A 248 1.98 2.31 4.23
CA LEU A 248 3.43 2.24 4.02
C LEU A 248 4.22 2.59 5.28
N ARG A 249 3.67 3.40 6.16
CA ARG A 249 4.28 3.73 7.46
C ARG A 249 4.04 2.66 8.53
N GLY A 250 3.18 1.68 8.27
CA GLY A 250 2.93 0.55 9.15
C GLY A 250 1.59 0.60 9.90
N PHE A 251 0.73 1.58 9.61
CA PHE A 251 -0.64 1.61 10.12
C PHE A 251 -1.53 0.81 9.18
N MET A 252 -1.78 -0.47 9.55
CA MET A 252 -2.44 -1.43 8.66
C MET A 252 -3.96 -1.49 8.82
N GLN A 253 -4.49 -0.96 9.91
CA GLN A 253 -5.93 -0.89 10.16
C GLN A 253 -6.53 0.25 9.34
N GLU A 254 -7.65 -0.01 8.66
CA GLU A 254 -8.28 0.96 7.76
C GLU A 254 -8.78 2.21 8.51
N GLU A 255 -9.32 2.03 9.73
CA GLU A 255 -9.77 3.12 10.58
C GLU A 255 -8.64 4.06 11.02
N GLU A 256 -7.40 3.58 11.01
CA GLU A 256 -6.23 4.38 11.37
C GLU A 256 -5.56 5.03 10.16
N ALA A 257 -5.66 4.42 8.99
CA ALA A 257 -5.15 4.96 7.75
C ALA A 257 -6.00 6.10 7.19
N ASN A 258 -7.31 6.11 7.53
CA ASN A 258 -8.27 7.15 7.17
C ASN A 258 -8.17 8.36 8.09
#